data_1291ce5cb3fffeef6c2445375c48f2eb
#
_entry.id   1291ce5cb3fffeef6c2445375c48f2eb
#
_cell.length_a   1.000
_cell.length_b   1.000
_cell.length_c   1.000
_cell.angle_alpha   90.00
_cell.angle_beta   90.00
_cell.angle_gamma   90.00
#
_symmetry.space_group_name_H-M   'P 1'
#
loop_
_entity.id
_entity.type
_entity.pdbx_description
1 polymer ?
#
loop_
_entity_poly.entity_id
_entity_poly.type
_entity_poly.pdbx_seq_one_letter_code
_entity_poly.pdbx_strand_id
1 'polypeptide(L)'
;NSTDEKTVETAVARAFGPQGLGVLAVTNIPPSLTEKRRRLLRLGQKLGTLPDDVLKRYERPELCYCAGWSRGREKFRGQLDVAKGSWYANGLHSNIDDASLRERYPESTTEPQWPSPDLLGDSLEDAFRDLSRDLHALSRHVLRRCDTVAKNALAQRGVAYETTLSAVVDRSRLHVGRLLHYFPRDASGTWCGWHNDNSIITA
;
A
#
# COMPACT_ATOMS: atom_id res chain seq x y z
N ASN A 1 3.00 -14.68 -26.04
CA ASN A 1 2.69 -14.30 -27.43
C ASN A 1 3.07 -12.83 -27.65
N SER A 2 3.86 -12.57 -28.73
CA SER A 2 4.38 -11.21 -29.06
C SER A 2 3.28 -10.14 -29.19
N THR A 3 2.07 -10.52 -29.61
CA THR A 3 0.92 -9.61 -29.74
C THR A 3 0.39 -9.16 -28.38
N ASP A 4 0.32 -10.06 -27.41
CA ASP A 4 -0.16 -9.76 -26.06
C ASP A 4 0.82 -8.83 -25.32
N GLU A 5 2.12 -9.00 -25.52
CA GLU A 5 3.15 -8.13 -24.91
C GLU A 5 3.07 -6.70 -25.43
N LYS A 6 2.93 -6.50 -26.74
CA LYS A 6 2.75 -5.17 -27.33
C LYS A 6 1.47 -4.49 -26.85
N THR A 7 0.39 -5.23 -26.67
CA THR A 7 -0.87 -4.72 -26.15
C THR A 7 -0.69 -4.21 -24.71
N VAL A 8 0.00 -4.98 -23.86
CA VAL A 8 0.28 -4.58 -22.48
C VAL A 8 1.22 -3.37 -22.44
N GLU A 9 2.27 -3.33 -23.23
CA GLU A 9 3.18 -2.18 -23.29
C GLU A 9 2.46 -0.91 -23.75
N THR A 10 1.56 -1.02 -24.74
CA THR A 10 0.73 0.10 -25.19
C THR A 10 -0.19 0.59 -24.07
N ALA A 11 -0.82 -0.32 -23.33
CA ALA A 11 -1.68 0.04 -22.19
C ALA A 11 -0.88 0.74 -21.08
N VAL A 12 0.30 0.25 -20.76
CA VAL A 12 1.22 0.85 -19.77
C VAL A 12 1.69 2.24 -20.24
N ALA A 13 2.12 2.38 -21.48
CA ALA A 13 2.55 3.67 -22.05
C ALA A 13 1.40 4.70 -22.04
N ARG A 14 0.17 4.26 -22.33
CA ARG A 14 -1.02 5.11 -22.26
C ARG A 14 -1.38 5.51 -20.83
N ALA A 15 -1.25 4.58 -19.88
CA ALA A 15 -1.61 4.82 -18.48
C ALA A 15 -0.60 5.76 -17.78
N PHE A 16 0.69 5.49 -17.94
CA PHE A 16 1.77 6.14 -17.20
C PHE A 16 2.63 7.09 -18.05
N GLY A 17 2.32 7.24 -19.35
CA GLY A 17 2.98 8.20 -20.22
C GLY A 17 2.58 9.65 -19.93
N PRO A 18 3.20 10.64 -20.59
CA PRO A 18 3.02 12.07 -20.31
C PRO A 18 1.56 12.58 -20.38
N GLN A 19 0.69 11.87 -21.10
CA GLN A 19 -0.74 12.18 -21.22
C GLN A 19 -1.62 11.18 -20.44
N GLY A 20 -1.01 10.30 -19.67
CA GLY A 20 -1.70 9.27 -18.88
C GLY A 20 -2.24 9.82 -17.56
N LEU A 21 -3.26 9.16 -17.05
CA LEU A 21 -3.86 9.50 -15.74
C LEU A 21 -3.02 8.96 -14.55
N GLY A 22 -1.95 8.19 -14.80
CA GLY A 22 -1.16 7.55 -13.75
C GLY A 22 -1.84 6.35 -13.09
N VAL A 23 -2.88 5.77 -13.72
CA VAL A 23 -3.61 4.64 -13.17
C VAL A 23 -3.82 3.56 -14.22
N LEU A 24 -3.68 2.30 -13.81
CA LEU A 24 -3.89 1.11 -14.64
C LEU A 24 -4.76 0.10 -13.87
N ALA A 25 -5.79 -0.43 -14.54
CA ALA A 25 -6.57 -1.55 -14.02
C ALA A 25 -6.00 -2.87 -14.54
N VAL A 26 -5.66 -3.77 -13.61
CA VAL A 26 -5.25 -5.14 -13.94
C VAL A 26 -6.47 -6.04 -13.81
N THR A 27 -6.79 -6.77 -14.89
CA THR A 27 -7.93 -7.68 -14.97
C THR A 27 -7.48 -9.15 -14.98
N ASN A 28 -8.43 -10.07 -14.90
CA ASN A 28 -8.16 -11.52 -14.90
C ASN A 28 -7.24 -11.95 -13.73
N ILE A 29 -7.36 -11.28 -12.59
CA ILE A 29 -6.63 -11.66 -11.38
C ILE A 29 -7.11 -13.01 -10.85
N PRO A 30 -6.25 -13.81 -10.21
CA PRO A 30 -6.65 -15.08 -9.61
C PRO A 30 -7.78 -14.90 -8.58
N PRO A 31 -8.78 -15.79 -8.54
CA PRO A 31 -9.86 -15.74 -7.54
C PRO A 31 -9.33 -15.70 -6.09
N SER A 32 -8.22 -16.36 -5.81
CA SER A 32 -7.55 -16.36 -4.51
C SER A 32 -7.18 -14.96 -4.01
N LEU A 33 -6.77 -14.05 -4.91
CA LEU A 33 -6.46 -12.65 -4.54
C LEU A 33 -7.73 -11.93 -4.08
N THR A 34 -8.85 -12.16 -4.76
CA THR A 34 -10.15 -11.61 -4.36
C THR A 34 -10.58 -12.13 -2.97
N GLU A 35 -10.37 -13.41 -2.68
CA GLU A 35 -10.68 -13.99 -1.37
C GLU A 35 -9.79 -13.41 -0.26
N LYS A 36 -8.48 -13.29 -0.49
CA LYS A 36 -7.55 -12.64 0.45
C LYS A 36 -7.97 -11.19 0.75
N ARG A 37 -8.33 -10.44 -0.28
CA ARG A 37 -8.86 -9.08 -0.13
C ARG A 37 -10.12 -9.06 0.72
N ARG A 38 -11.09 -9.94 0.46
CA ARG A 38 -12.33 -10.03 1.24
C ARG A 38 -12.05 -10.38 2.70
N ARG A 39 -11.14 -11.32 2.95
CA ARG A 39 -10.71 -11.72 4.30
C ARG A 39 -10.15 -10.51 5.05
N LEU A 40 -9.21 -9.81 4.47
CA LEU A 40 -8.57 -8.65 5.11
C LEU A 40 -9.57 -7.51 5.35
N LEU A 41 -10.45 -7.18 4.39
CA LEU A 41 -11.42 -6.09 4.57
C LEU A 41 -12.46 -6.41 5.66
N ARG A 42 -12.86 -7.68 5.84
CA ARG A 42 -13.72 -8.09 6.96
C ARG A 42 -13.02 -7.92 8.31
N LEU A 43 -11.74 -8.26 8.38
CA LEU A 43 -10.96 -8.05 9.60
C LEU A 43 -10.75 -6.56 9.88
N GLY A 44 -10.53 -5.75 8.85
CA GLY A 44 -10.46 -4.29 8.99
C GLY A 44 -11.76 -3.68 9.52
N GLN A 45 -12.92 -4.18 9.09
CA GLN A 45 -14.22 -3.77 9.63
C GLN A 45 -14.34 -4.14 11.11
N LYS A 46 -14.02 -5.39 11.48
CA LYS A 46 -14.05 -5.84 12.87
C LYS A 46 -13.10 -5.02 13.73
N LEU A 47 -11.87 -4.79 13.28
CA LEU A 47 -10.88 -3.96 13.96
C LEU A 47 -11.43 -2.55 14.21
N GLY A 48 -11.95 -1.89 13.17
CA GLY A 48 -12.47 -0.52 13.28
C GLY A 48 -13.69 -0.38 14.20
N THR A 49 -14.38 -1.48 14.51
CA THR A 49 -15.54 -1.49 15.42
C THR A 49 -15.20 -1.89 16.86
N LEU A 50 -13.94 -2.17 17.16
CA LEU A 50 -13.51 -2.41 18.54
C LEU A 50 -13.66 -1.15 19.40
N PRO A 51 -13.83 -1.31 20.72
CA PRO A 51 -13.85 -0.18 21.65
C PRO A 51 -12.58 0.69 21.58
N ASP A 52 -12.74 2.00 21.73
CA ASP A 52 -11.63 2.95 21.61
C ASP A 52 -10.48 2.67 22.59
N ASP A 53 -10.77 2.20 23.80
CA ASP A 53 -9.77 1.82 24.79
C ASP A 53 -8.95 0.59 24.38
N VAL A 54 -9.56 -0.33 23.63
CA VAL A 54 -8.87 -1.47 23.01
C VAL A 54 -7.98 -1.00 21.86
N LEU A 55 -8.52 -0.17 20.96
CA LEU A 55 -7.79 0.34 19.80
C LEU A 55 -6.57 1.19 20.21
N LYS A 56 -6.68 2.00 21.28
CA LYS A 56 -5.58 2.80 21.81
C LYS A 56 -4.35 1.97 22.23
N ARG A 57 -4.51 0.70 22.56
CA ARG A 57 -3.38 -0.19 22.89
C ARG A 57 -2.46 -0.47 21.70
N TYR A 58 -2.98 -0.28 20.50
CA TYR A 58 -2.27 -0.50 19.24
C TYR A 58 -1.75 0.80 18.62
N GLU A 59 -2.00 1.95 19.23
CA GLU A 59 -1.42 3.23 18.81
C GLU A 59 0.07 3.30 19.18
N ARG A 60 0.87 3.88 18.30
CA ARG A 60 2.30 4.07 18.47
C ARG A 60 2.67 5.55 18.26
N PRO A 61 2.39 6.41 19.28
CA PRO A 61 2.68 7.85 19.19
C PRO A 61 4.15 8.15 18.93
N GLU A 62 5.06 7.35 19.48
CA GLU A 62 6.51 7.45 19.29
C GLU A 62 6.97 7.19 17.86
N LEU A 63 6.12 6.55 17.06
CA LEU A 63 6.31 6.31 15.62
C LEU A 63 5.41 7.22 14.76
N CYS A 64 5.01 8.37 15.30
CA CYS A 64 4.10 9.30 14.62
C CYS A 64 2.79 8.66 14.12
N TYR A 65 2.32 7.61 14.80
CA TYR A 65 1.14 6.82 14.42
C TYR A 65 1.24 6.15 13.04
N CYS A 66 2.45 5.94 12.52
CA CYS A 66 2.70 5.30 11.23
C CYS A 66 2.90 3.77 11.32
N ALA A 67 2.71 3.18 12.50
CA ALA A 67 2.63 1.74 12.73
C ALA A 67 1.47 1.42 13.66
N GLY A 68 0.75 0.33 13.42
CA GLY A 68 -0.43 -0.04 14.19
C GLY A 68 -1.66 0.83 13.89
N TRP A 69 -2.48 1.09 14.90
CA TRP A 69 -3.73 1.85 14.76
C TRP A 69 -3.51 3.36 14.81
N SER A 70 -4.24 4.08 13.97
CA SER A 70 -4.28 5.54 13.95
C SER A 70 -5.68 6.04 13.62
N ARG A 71 -6.25 6.93 14.46
CA ARG A 71 -7.52 7.62 14.20
C ARG A 71 -7.49 9.03 14.75
N GLY A 72 -7.96 10.01 13.98
CA GLY A 72 -8.01 11.41 14.42
C GLY A 72 -6.63 12.05 14.61
N ARG A 73 -5.61 11.58 13.88
CA ARG A 73 -4.24 12.12 13.91
C ARG A 73 -3.88 12.91 12.67
N GLU A 74 -4.56 12.63 11.58
CA GLU A 74 -4.44 13.38 10.34
C GLU A 74 -5.39 14.59 10.33
N LYS A 75 -5.01 15.66 9.64
CA LYS A 75 -5.89 16.83 9.44
C LYS A 75 -6.49 16.79 8.04
N PHE A 76 -7.78 17.02 7.97
CA PHE A 76 -8.51 17.22 6.73
C PHE A 76 -9.26 18.56 6.80
N ARG A 77 -8.99 19.46 5.87
CA ARG A 77 -9.55 20.83 5.87
C ARG A 77 -9.35 21.59 7.18
N GLY A 78 -8.16 21.42 7.79
CA GLY A 78 -7.78 22.10 9.04
C GLY A 78 -8.31 21.48 10.32
N GLN A 79 -9.18 20.47 10.23
CA GLN A 79 -9.72 19.74 11.38
C GLN A 79 -9.14 18.32 11.45
N LEU A 80 -9.11 17.73 12.65
CA LEU A 80 -8.71 16.36 12.84
C LEU A 80 -9.72 15.43 12.13
N ASP A 81 -9.23 14.53 11.28
CA ASP A 81 -10.06 13.57 10.57
C ASP A 81 -10.35 12.35 11.47
N VAL A 82 -11.47 12.39 12.15
CA VAL A 82 -11.97 11.29 13.01
C VAL A 82 -12.87 10.33 12.23
N ALA A 83 -13.18 10.64 10.97
CA ALA A 83 -14.08 9.84 10.14
C ALA A 83 -13.40 8.62 9.52
N LYS A 84 -12.08 8.51 9.63
CA LYS A 84 -11.33 7.32 9.19
C LYS A 84 -10.39 6.84 10.28
N GLY A 85 -10.25 5.52 10.37
CA GLY A 85 -9.20 4.84 11.10
C GLY A 85 -8.29 4.11 10.13
N SER A 86 -7.04 3.93 10.49
CA SER A 86 -6.05 3.27 9.65
C SER A 86 -5.24 2.28 10.47
N TRP A 87 -4.94 1.14 9.89
CA TRP A 87 -3.91 0.24 10.37
C TRP A 87 -2.72 0.32 9.43
N TYR A 88 -1.54 0.56 9.97
CA TYR A 88 -0.30 0.64 9.22
C TYR A 88 0.64 -0.50 9.59
N ALA A 89 1.23 -1.15 8.60
CA ALA A 89 2.28 -2.14 8.77
C ALA A 89 3.12 -2.28 7.51
N ASN A 90 4.35 -2.77 7.66
CA ASN A 90 5.09 -3.32 6.53
C ASN A 90 4.57 -4.73 6.25
N GLY A 91 3.86 -4.90 5.14
CA GLY A 91 3.21 -6.19 4.81
C GLY A 91 4.17 -7.27 4.31
N LEU A 92 5.43 -6.94 4.03
CA LEU A 92 6.42 -7.86 3.46
C LEU A 92 7.51 -8.27 4.46
N HIS A 93 7.89 -7.38 5.38
CA HIS A 93 8.98 -7.58 6.31
C HIS A 93 8.50 -7.38 7.75
N SER A 94 8.69 -8.39 8.60
CA SER A 94 8.33 -8.32 10.02
C SER A 94 9.34 -7.49 10.81
N ASN A 95 10.61 -7.76 10.58
CA ASN A 95 11.71 -7.03 11.23
C ASN A 95 12.76 -6.69 10.19
N ILE A 96 13.14 -5.44 10.15
CA ILE A 96 14.21 -4.97 9.29
C ILE A 96 15.47 -4.90 10.13
N ASP A 97 16.35 -5.89 9.97
CA ASP A 97 17.62 -5.94 10.68
C ASP A 97 18.70 -5.12 9.96
N ASP A 98 18.50 -3.80 10.02
CA ASP A 98 19.41 -2.79 9.49
C ASP A 98 19.39 -1.60 10.43
N ALA A 99 20.46 -1.42 11.19
CA ALA A 99 20.55 -0.39 12.21
C ALA A 99 20.40 1.02 11.63
N SER A 100 20.98 1.29 10.47
CA SER A 100 20.90 2.60 9.79
C SER A 100 19.46 2.89 9.33
N LEU A 101 18.77 1.91 8.77
CA LEU A 101 17.36 2.07 8.38
C LEU A 101 16.46 2.24 9.60
N ARG A 102 16.71 1.52 10.69
CA ARG A 102 15.93 1.67 11.94
C ARG A 102 16.11 3.03 12.59
N GLU A 103 17.32 3.55 12.59
CA GLU A 103 17.60 4.89 13.11
C GLU A 103 16.92 5.97 12.26
N ARG A 104 16.98 5.84 10.94
CA ARG A 104 16.50 6.87 10.01
C ARG A 104 14.99 6.80 9.75
N TYR A 105 14.40 5.60 9.80
CA TYR A 105 13.00 5.35 9.47
C TYR A 105 12.34 4.40 10.48
N PRO A 106 12.32 4.75 11.78
CA PRO A 106 11.79 3.87 12.81
C PRO A 106 10.33 3.49 12.58
N GLU A 107 9.52 4.41 12.03
CA GLU A 107 8.11 4.21 11.73
C GLU A 107 7.86 3.15 10.63
N SER A 108 8.81 2.98 9.72
CA SER A 108 8.70 2.02 8.59
C SER A 108 9.41 0.69 8.86
N THR A 109 10.23 0.63 9.91
CA THR A 109 11.06 -0.54 10.25
C THR A 109 10.60 -1.27 11.50
N THR A 110 9.72 -0.63 12.30
CA THR A 110 9.19 -1.22 13.53
C THR A 110 7.93 -2.00 13.24
N GLU A 111 7.90 -3.25 13.70
CA GLU A 111 6.70 -4.10 13.63
C GLU A 111 5.61 -3.56 14.57
N PRO A 112 4.36 -3.39 14.12
CA PRO A 112 3.26 -3.11 15.03
C PRO A 112 2.96 -4.31 15.93
N GLN A 113 2.37 -4.05 17.08
CA GLN A 113 1.77 -5.11 17.88
C GLN A 113 0.45 -5.55 17.23
N TRP A 114 0.42 -6.77 16.67
CA TRP A 114 -0.78 -7.28 16.03
C TRP A 114 -1.87 -7.67 17.05
N PRO A 115 -3.16 -7.44 16.71
CA PRO A 115 -4.27 -7.96 17.52
C PRO A 115 -4.27 -9.48 17.57
N SER A 116 -4.59 -10.03 18.75
CA SER A 116 -4.78 -11.48 18.88
C SER A 116 -5.86 -11.99 17.92
N PRO A 117 -5.67 -13.16 17.27
CA PRO A 117 -6.71 -13.79 16.46
C PRO A 117 -8.03 -13.97 17.19
N ASP A 118 -8.02 -14.22 18.49
CA ASP A 118 -9.24 -14.38 19.31
C ASP A 118 -10.10 -13.09 19.34
N LEU A 119 -9.44 -11.93 19.26
CA LEU A 119 -10.13 -10.64 19.30
C LEU A 119 -10.95 -10.38 18.02
N LEU A 120 -10.46 -10.86 16.88
CA LEU A 120 -11.06 -10.62 15.56
C LEU A 120 -11.70 -11.87 14.97
N GLY A 121 -11.47 -13.04 15.57
CA GLY A 121 -11.92 -14.35 15.08
C GLY A 121 -11.08 -14.89 13.91
N ASP A 122 -9.94 -14.23 13.58
CA ASP A 122 -8.96 -14.64 12.59
C ASP A 122 -7.70 -13.75 12.72
N SER A 123 -6.56 -14.20 12.15
CA SER A 123 -5.30 -13.47 12.16
C SER A 123 -5.31 -12.29 11.19
N LEU A 124 -5.30 -11.06 11.74
CA LEU A 124 -5.12 -9.85 10.94
C LEU A 124 -3.75 -9.81 10.27
N GLU A 125 -2.70 -10.23 10.99
CA GLU A 125 -1.34 -10.28 10.48
C GLU A 125 -1.25 -11.16 9.24
N ASP A 126 -1.72 -12.42 9.32
CA ASP A 126 -1.64 -13.35 8.20
C ASP A 126 -2.42 -12.83 6.99
N ALA A 127 -3.64 -12.34 7.22
CA ALA A 127 -4.48 -11.79 6.14
C ALA A 127 -3.84 -10.56 5.47
N PHE A 128 -3.21 -9.69 6.27
CA PHE A 128 -2.53 -8.50 5.78
C PHE A 128 -1.29 -8.86 4.96
N ARG A 129 -0.44 -9.76 5.48
CA ARG A 129 0.77 -10.21 4.81
C ARG A 129 0.50 -11.02 3.55
N ASP A 130 -0.52 -11.88 3.57
CA ASP A 130 -0.90 -12.68 2.41
C ASP A 130 -1.32 -11.82 1.23
N LEU A 131 -2.19 -10.83 1.46
CA LEU A 131 -2.61 -9.90 0.42
C LEU A 131 -1.44 -9.02 -0.04
N SER A 132 -0.62 -8.52 0.89
CA SER A 132 0.53 -7.67 0.57
C SER A 132 1.53 -8.37 -0.34
N ARG A 133 1.82 -9.66 -0.11
CA ARG A 133 2.70 -10.46 -0.97
C ARG A 133 2.17 -10.57 -2.40
N ASP A 134 0.88 -10.83 -2.56
CA ASP A 134 0.27 -10.95 -3.89
C ASP A 134 0.24 -9.59 -4.62
N LEU A 135 -0.12 -8.51 -3.92
CA LEU A 135 -0.13 -7.16 -4.50
C LEU A 135 1.30 -6.72 -4.88
N HIS A 136 2.30 -7.02 -4.05
CA HIS A 136 3.69 -6.74 -4.38
C HIS A 136 4.15 -7.50 -5.62
N ALA A 137 3.85 -8.80 -5.71
CA ALA A 137 4.18 -9.62 -6.87
C ALA A 137 3.53 -9.05 -8.16
N LEU A 138 2.25 -8.66 -8.08
CA LEU A 138 1.53 -8.03 -9.18
C LEU A 138 2.15 -6.69 -9.58
N SER A 139 2.47 -5.84 -8.60
CA SER A 139 3.12 -4.54 -8.83
C SER A 139 4.46 -4.69 -9.54
N ARG A 140 5.27 -5.69 -9.18
CA ARG A 140 6.53 -6.00 -9.87
C ARG A 140 6.33 -6.35 -11.34
N HIS A 141 5.26 -7.08 -11.68
CA HIS A 141 4.94 -7.36 -13.08
C HIS A 141 4.61 -6.09 -13.85
N VAL A 142 3.82 -5.20 -13.27
CA VAL A 142 3.50 -3.89 -13.88
C VAL A 142 4.77 -3.05 -14.05
N LEU A 143 5.60 -2.95 -13.01
CA LEU A 143 6.84 -2.15 -13.05
C LEU A 143 7.82 -2.63 -14.11
N ARG A 144 7.98 -3.94 -14.31
CA ARG A 144 8.82 -4.47 -15.40
C ARG A 144 8.34 -4.02 -16.78
N ARG A 145 7.03 -3.91 -16.99
CA ARG A 145 6.47 -3.37 -18.23
C ARG A 145 6.69 -1.86 -18.35
N CYS A 146 6.59 -1.13 -17.23
CA CYS A 146 6.98 0.28 -17.19
C CYS A 146 8.45 0.47 -17.55
N ASP A 147 9.34 -0.38 -17.01
CA ASP A 147 10.78 -0.34 -17.32
C ASP A 147 11.05 -0.56 -18.81
N THR A 148 10.36 -1.51 -19.46
CA THR A 148 10.48 -1.74 -20.90
C THR A 148 10.08 -0.49 -21.69
N VAL A 149 8.93 0.09 -21.38
CA VAL A 149 8.42 1.30 -22.03
C VAL A 149 9.39 2.48 -21.82
N ALA A 150 9.84 2.70 -20.58
CA ALA A 150 10.78 3.76 -20.25
C ALA A 150 12.12 3.60 -20.96
N LYS A 151 12.69 2.39 -20.98
CA LYS A 151 13.93 2.06 -21.67
C LYS A 151 13.84 2.38 -23.15
N ASN A 152 12.76 1.96 -23.81
CA ASN A 152 12.56 2.21 -25.23
C ASN A 152 12.42 3.70 -25.55
N ALA A 153 11.67 4.44 -24.72
CA ALA A 153 11.47 5.88 -24.90
C ALA A 153 12.77 6.69 -24.67
N LEU A 154 13.58 6.31 -23.68
CA LEU A 154 14.85 6.96 -23.39
C LEU A 154 15.92 6.64 -24.43
N ALA A 155 15.98 5.40 -24.92
CA ALA A 155 16.89 4.99 -25.98
C ALA A 155 16.70 5.82 -27.28
N GLN A 156 15.45 6.15 -27.63
CA GLN A 156 15.13 7.03 -28.76
C GLN A 156 15.68 8.44 -28.59
N ARG A 157 15.98 8.85 -27.36
CA ARG A 157 16.56 10.17 -27.00
C ARG A 157 18.06 10.09 -26.72
N GLY A 158 18.70 8.92 -26.91
CA GLY A 158 20.09 8.70 -26.58
C GLY A 158 20.42 8.72 -25.09
N VAL A 159 19.42 8.50 -24.23
CA VAL A 159 19.56 8.52 -22.75
C VAL A 159 19.62 7.08 -22.25
N ALA A 160 20.63 6.76 -21.44
CA ALA A 160 20.74 5.47 -20.75
C ALA A 160 19.66 5.32 -19.66
N TYR A 161 19.09 4.13 -19.52
CA TYR A 161 18.20 3.76 -18.43
C TYR A 161 18.90 2.77 -17.50
N GLU A 162 19.69 3.30 -16.56
CA GLU A 162 20.59 2.50 -15.73
C GLU A 162 19.87 1.87 -14.53
N THR A 163 19.00 2.62 -13.87
CA THR A 163 18.26 2.14 -12.68
C THR A 163 16.79 1.94 -13.00
N THR A 164 16.34 0.70 -12.97
CA THR A 164 14.95 0.33 -13.26
C THR A 164 14.05 0.47 -12.04
N LEU A 165 12.76 0.79 -12.26
CA LEU A 165 11.75 0.88 -11.19
C LEU A 165 11.58 -0.47 -10.47
N SER A 166 11.54 -1.56 -11.24
CA SER A 166 11.44 -2.91 -10.67
C SER A 166 12.64 -3.25 -9.79
N ALA A 167 13.86 -2.89 -10.18
CA ALA A 167 15.06 -3.13 -9.38
C ALA A 167 15.08 -2.30 -8.09
N VAL A 168 14.54 -1.07 -8.11
CA VAL A 168 14.41 -0.26 -6.90
C VAL A 168 13.44 -0.91 -5.92
N VAL A 169 12.27 -1.35 -6.40
CA VAL A 169 11.27 -2.02 -5.55
C VAL A 169 11.77 -3.38 -5.05
N ASP A 170 12.50 -4.14 -5.88
CA ASP A 170 13.10 -5.43 -5.48
C ASP A 170 14.14 -5.29 -4.36
N ARG A 171 14.84 -4.16 -4.29
CA ARG A 171 15.80 -3.86 -3.23
C ARG A 171 15.17 -3.17 -2.02
N SER A 172 14.01 -2.57 -2.17
CA SER A 172 13.34 -1.87 -1.09
C SER A 172 12.96 -2.83 0.03
N ARG A 173 13.17 -2.39 1.26
CA ARG A 173 12.68 -3.06 2.47
C ARG A 173 11.61 -2.23 3.18
N LEU A 174 11.41 -0.99 2.75
CA LEU A 174 10.47 -0.03 3.32
C LEU A 174 9.18 -0.04 2.49
N HIS A 175 8.26 -0.94 2.84
CA HIS A 175 6.94 -1.03 2.24
C HIS A 175 5.89 -0.61 3.25
N VAL A 176 4.91 0.16 2.82
CA VAL A 176 3.80 0.60 3.66
C VAL A 176 2.51 -0.02 3.15
N GLY A 177 1.89 -0.83 3.98
CA GLY A 177 0.51 -1.25 3.81
C GLY A 177 -0.39 -0.41 4.71
N ARG A 178 -1.51 0.05 4.18
CA ARG A 178 -2.51 0.82 4.91
C ARG A 178 -3.88 0.20 4.73
N LEU A 179 -4.48 -0.28 5.81
CA LEU A 179 -5.85 -0.76 5.85
C LEU A 179 -6.74 0.33 6.44
N LEU A 180 -7.70 0.81 5.67
CA LEU A 180 -8.58 1.93 6.03
C LEU A 180 -9.96 1.44 6.45
N HIS A 181 -10.50 2.03 7.51
CA HIS A 181 -11.89 1.91 7.92
C HIS A 181 -12.52 3.30 7.97
N TYR A 182 -13.56 3.52 7.16
CA TYR A 182 -14.32 4.77 7.18
C TYR A 182 -15.55 4.60 8.06
N PHE A 183 -15.65 5.45 9.07
CA PHE A 183 -16.79 5.47 10.00
C PHE A 183 -17.98 6.19 9.37
N PRO A 184 -19.22 5.73 9.61
CA PRO A 184 -20.40 6.45 9.20
C PRO A 184 -20.39 7.89 9.69
N ARG A 185 -20.79 8.82 8.84
CA ARG A 185 -20.99 10.24 9.19
C ARG A 185 -22.12 10.84 8.38
N ASP A 186 -22.80 11.82 8.94
CA ASP A 186 -23.94 12.50 8.28
C ASP A 186 -23.52 13.51 7.23
N ALA A 187 -22.23 13.69 6.99
CA ALA A 187 -21.75 14.70 6.07
C ALA A 187 -21.77 14.21 4.62
N SER A 188 -22.45 14.95 3.74
CA SER A 188 -22.23 14.92 2.31
C SER A 188 -20.85 15.50 1.99
N GLY A 189 -20.15 14.98 0.99
CA GLY A 189 -18.89 15.56 0.52
C GLY A 189 -17.73 14.57 0.46
N THR A 190 -16.54 15.12 0.23
CA THR A 190 -15.31 14.38 -0.01
C THR A 190 -14.84 13.65 1.26
N TRP A 191 -14.64 12.36 1.17
CA TRP A 191 -14.12 11.51 2.26
C TRP A 191 -12.59 11.47 2.31
N CYS A 192 -11.96 11.70 1.16
CA CYS A 192 -10.51 11.79 1.02
C CYS A 192 -10.17 12.96 0.10
N GLY A 193 -9.28 13.84 0.50
CA GLY A 193 -8.81 14.94 -0.32
C GLY A 193 -7.91 14.47 -1.46
N TRP A 194 -7.76 15.30 -2.49
CA TRP A 194 -6.74 15.11 -3.52
C TRP A 194 -5.35 15.15 -2.87
N HIS A 195 -4.52 14.17 -3.17
CA HIS A 195 -3.14 14.07 -2.70
C HIS A 195 -2.30 13.24 -3.68
N ASN A 196 -1.00 13.37 -3.56
CA ASN A 196 -0.05 12.48 -4.22
C ASN A 196 0.44 11.42 -3.22
N ASP A 197 0.49 10.17 -3.64
CA ASP A 197 1.13 9.13 -2.86
C ASP A 197 2.66 9.25 -2.98
N ASN A 198 3.35 9.14 -1.84
CA ASN A 198 4.81 9.18 -1.78
C ASN A 198 5.40 7.77 -1.97
N SER A 199 5.14 7.17 -3.13
CA SER A 199 5.59 5.82 -3.45
C SER A 199 5.99 5.70 -4.92
N ILE A 200 6.73 4.62 -5.26
CA ILE A 200 7.02 4.28 -6.66
C ILE A 200 5.76 3.74 -7.33
N ILE A 201 4.98 2.95 -6.59
CA ILE A 201 3.72 2.38 -7.04
C ILE A 201 2.81 2.13 -5.84
N THR A 202 1.51 2.38 -6.02
CA THR A 202 0.46 2.02 -5.06
C THR A 202 -0.47 0.99 -5.69
N ALA A 203 -0.82 -0.07 -4.94
CA ALA A 203 -1.69 -1.17 -5.38
C ALA A 203 -2.76 -1.49 -4.33
#